data_b2f24311fac4bb2ba605d41153f5fe49
#
_entry.id   b2f24311fac4bb2ba605d41153f5fe49
#
_cell.length_a   1.000
_cell.length_b   1.000
_cell.length_c   1.000
_cell.angle_alpha   90.00
_cell.angle_beta   90.00
_cell.angle_gamma   90.00
#
_symmetry.space_group_name_H-M   'P 1'
#
loop_
_entity.id
_entity.type
_entity.pdbx_description
1 polymer ?
#
loop_
_entity_poly.entity_id
_entity_poly.type
_entity_poly.pdbx_seq_one_letter_code
_entity_poly.pdbx_strand_id
1 'polypeptide(L)'
;MACLAIAALGAWYAASFINPAQLTKLLSSSVKESTGRDLKITGPVSLSLFPSISVKAEQISIGNASWASNPNFLTFKQIELDISIWPLLSGNVEINRIGVSGLEMNLQTNKAGEGNWNLTPPALAASSPPNQASNSSSTGSTFVALKTLDVMDARISYQDVNQAVKVINLPKASIGNSYGKATINIDAQYANYTLNLKGKSGSIRNTYFAWGQAPVKMDLDLILTLNGKSLAITGEVDKQPQTMAQFKINLNSKSFDLAPLAGSAVVAGAAGKAGPTTTHQAQGKYFFSDDALPFDMLPLADGSIKIDIAELGVPDQAPFTNFKTTLQFKNDRIDANDLSFNVGKGKAQGQLSISEFSSPSPKISFRGMAKDFSLEQIVPLTDSHARVSGAATQVAWNVKGSGISPHQFVSRASGAIQVSVGQGALDAKFINKGGDFVITVFDAVNPLYKKSTQTTLECAVAYLPIKNGIVNIKDSVGFVTDRLNIVLSGSINLNSEALDINISPTEKSGLTTGIDLGGLVKVEGTLQNPQVGVNKTGVVNSAVSIGLGFLTGGLSIAAENAKSLATKVQPCKTALHSWSDIYPTGN
;
A
#
# COMPACT_ATOMS: atom_id res chain seq x y z
N MET A 1 30.78 2.84 57.20
CA MET A 1 30.40 1.41 57.12
C MET A 1 29.18 1.11 58.02
N ALA A 2 29.21 1.42 59.33
CA ALA A 2 28.08 1.11 60.22
C ALA A 2 26.75 1.80 59.83
N CYS A 3 26.76 3.07 59.41
CA CYS A 3 25.55 3.80 58.98
C CYS A 3 24.93 3.21 57.71
N LEU A 4 25.75 2.69 56.76
CA LEU A 4 25.25 2.01 55.55
C LEU A 4 24.64 0.65 55.89
N ALA A 5 25.21 -0.07 56.86
CA ALA A 5 24.66 -1.35 57.33
C ALA A 5 23.33 -1.15 58.07
N ILE A 6 23.21 -0.09 58.88
CA ILE A 6 21.97 0.26 59.57
C ILE A 6 20.90 0.73 58.59
N ALA A 7 21.26 1.52 57.58
CA ALA A 7 20.35 1.93 56.54
C ALA A 7 19.86 0.74 55.66
N ALA A 8 20.76 -0.21 55.33
CA ALA A 8 20.42 -1.43 54.60
C ALA A 8 19.51 -2.36 55.43
N LEU A 9 19.77 -2.52 56.72
CA LEU A 9 18.93 -3.27 57.65
C LEU A 9 17.57 -2.60 57.86
N GLY A 10 17.54 -1.27 57.97
CA GLY A 10 16.29 -0.51 58.06
C GLY A 10 15.44 -0.62 56.80
N ALA A 11 16.07 -0.55 55.63
CA ALA A 11 15.41 -0.76 54.33
C ALA A 11 14.90 -2.20 54.18
N TRP A 12 15.71 -3.22 54.58
CA TRP A 12 15.29 -4.61 54.56
C TRP A 12 14.12 -4.87 55.55
N TYR A 13 14.17 -4.24 56.74
CA TYR A 13 13.09 -4.32 57.72
C TYR A 13 11.82 -3.63 57.21
N ALA A 14 11.91 -2.45 56.61
CA ALA A 14 10.78 -1.76 55.99
C ALA A 14 10.15 -2.57 54.85
N ALA A 15 10.98 -3.24 54.01
CA ALA A 15 10.51 -4.10 52.95
C ALA A 15 9.69 -5.31 53.46
N SER A 16 10.04 -5.82 54.63
CA SER A 16 9.34 -6.97 55.23
C SER A 16 7.91 -6.62 55.71
N PHE A 17 7.57 -5.35 55.89
CA PHE A 17 6.21 -4.89 56.24
C PHE A 17 5.30 -4.64 55.06
N ILE A 18 5.82 -4.55 53.83
CA ILE A 18 4.98 -4.39 52.66
C ILE A 18 4.42 -5.76 52.30
N ASN A 19 3.15 -5.98 52.61
CA ASN A 19 2.47 -7.21 52.27
C ASN A 19 2.18 -7.25 50.76
N PRO A 20 2.77 -8.19 49.97
CA PRO A 20 2.54 -8.30 48.53
C PRO A 20 1.07 -8.41 48.16
N ALA A 21 0.25 -9.05 49.02
CA ALA A 21 -1.19 -9.20 48.79
C ALA A 21 -1.95 -7.85 48.86
N GLN A 22 -1.52 -6.93 49.76
CA GLN A 22 -2.10 -5.58 49.82
C GLN A 22 -1.73 -4.76 48.58
N LEU A 23 -0.47 -4.86 48.11
CA LEU A 23 -0.02 -4.19 46.90
C LEU A 23 -0.80 -4.70 45.67
N THR A 24 -0.96 -6.00 45.54
CA THR A 24 -1.77 -6.63 44.46
C THR A 24 -3.22 -6.12 44.48
N LYS A 25 -3.84 -6.03 45.67
CA LYS A 25 -5.22 -5.55 45.80
C LYS A 25 -5.36 -4.08 45.41
N LEU A 26 -4.41 -3.22 45.84
CA LEU A 26 -4.39 -1.80 45.46
C LEU A 26 -4.20 -1.62 43.94
N LEU A 27 -3.29 -2.34 43.34
CA LEU A 27 -3.09 -2.32 41.86
C LEU A 27 -4.32 -2.78 41.13
N SER A 28 -4.96 -3.87 41.57
CA SER A 28 -6.17 -4.39 40.93
C SER A 28 -7.34 -3.40 41.04
N SER A 29 -7.54 -2.75 42.19
CA SER A 29 -8.58 -1.71 42.31
C SER A 29 -8.31 -0.50 41.43
N SER A 30 -7.07 0.01 41.41
CA SER A 30 -6.71 1.16 40.57
C SER A 30 -6.87 0.89 39.08
N VAL A 31 -6.47 -0.29 38.60
CA VAL A 31 -6.68 -0.70 37.20
C VAL A 31 -8.16 -0.82 36.90
N LYS A 32 -8.95 -1.43 37.79
CA LYS A 32 -10.40 -1.55 37.62
C LYS A 32 -11.09 -0.18 37.55
N GLU A 33 -10.73 0.75 38.42
CA GLU A 33 -11.27 2.11 38.44
C GLU A 33 -10.89 2.92 37.18
N SER A 34 -9.64 2.78 36.73
CA SER A 34 -9.12 3.57 35.59
C SER A 34 -9.49 3.00 34.22
N THR A 35 -9.66 1.68 34.10
CA THR A 35 -9.85 1.01 32.81
C THR A 35 -11.16 0.22 32.68
N GLY A 36 -11.87 0.01 33.79
CA GLY A 36 -13.04 -0.87 33.85
C GLY A 36 -12.70 -2.36 33.73
N ARG A 37 -11.42 -2.74 33.65
CA ARG A 37 -10.97 -4.13 33.44
C ARG A 37 -10.41 -4.73 34.72
N ASP A 38 -10.57 -6.03 34.86
CA ASP A 38 -10.00 -6.76 36.00
C ASP A 38 -8.54 -7.08 35.77
N LEU A 39 -7.68 -6.66 36.70
CA LEU A 39 -6.27 -7.07 36.77
C LEU A 39 -6.17 -8.30 37.70
N LYS A 40 -5.54 -9.36 37.20
CA LYS A 40 -5.19 -10.55 37.98
C LYS A 40 -3.68 -10.75 37.96
N ILE A 41 -3.09 -10.95 39.13
CA ILE A 41 -1.68 -11.33 39.32
C ILE A 41 -1.69 -12.68 40.00
N THR A 42 -1.30 -13.74 39.28
CA THR A 42 -1.33 -15.12 39.78
C THR A 42 0.06 -15.62 40.17
N GLY A 43 1.09 -14.96 39.69
CA GLY A 43 2.47 -15.26 40.02
C GLY A 43 3.00 -14.47 41.24
N PRO A 44 4.25 -14.71 41.64
CA PRO A 44 4.88 -14.02 42.75
C PRO A 44 5.06 -12.54 42.46
N VAL A 45 4.89 -11.72 43.52
CA VAL A 45 5.26 -10.32 43.55
C VAL A 45 6.41 -10.15 44.52
N SER A 46 7.52 -9.60 44.05
CA SER A 46 8.73 -9.37 44.86
C SER A 46 9.10 -7.90 44.85
N LEU A 47 9.62 -7.42 45.97
CA LEU A 47 10.13 -6.08 46.17
C LEU A 47 11.60 -6.16 46.60
N SER A 48 12.45 -5.42 45.89
CA SER A 48 13.84 -5.18 46.29
C SER A 48 14.02 -3.70 46.57
N LEU A 49 14.76 -3.34 47.63
CA LEU A 49 14.98 -1.95 48.02
C LEU A 49 16.39 -1.43 47.72
N PHE A 50 17.32 -2.30 47.35
CA PHE A 50 18.70 -1.91 47.07
C PHE A 50 19.29 -2.70 45.91
N PRO A 51 20.03 -2.09 44.99
CA PRO A 51 20.49 -0.67 44.93
C PRO A 51 19.44 0.32 44.39
N SER A 52 18.31 -0.12 43.85
CA SER A 52 17.12 0.63 43.45
C SER A 52 15.88 -0.03 44.06
N ILE A 53 14.78 0.71 44.14
CA ILE A 53 13.50 0.10 44.50
C ILE A 53 13.00 -0.61 43.23
N SER A 54 12.99 -1.93 43.27
CA SER A 54 12.51 -2.76 42.15
C SER A 54 11.29 -3.57 42.57
N VAL A 55 10.18 -3.41 41.84
CA VAL A 55 8.96 -4.21 41.96
C VAL A 55 8.86 -5.12 40.78
N LYS A 56 8.88 -6.43 41.03
CA LYS A 56 8.72 -7.45 40.01
C LYS A 56 7.44 -8.23 40.25
N ALA A 57 6.61 -8.38 39.23
CA ALA A 57 5.40 -9.18 39.27
C ALA A 57 5.38 -10.15 38.09
N GLU A 58 4.89 -11.34 38.31
CA GLU A 58 4.84 -12.40 37.31
C GLU A 58 3.39 -12.87 37.06
N GLN A 59 3.14 -13.45 35.87
CA GLN A 59 1.85 -14.00 35.47
C GLN A 59 0.68 -13.03 35.66
N ILE A 60 0.78 -11.90 35.00
CA ILE A 60 -0.18 -10.80 35.07
C ILE A 60 -1.15 -10.92 33.89
N SER A 61 -2.45 -10.72 34.12
CA SER A 61 -3.46 -10.64 33.06
C SER A 61 -4.43 -9.48 33.31
N ILE A 62 -4.85 -8.84 32.23
CA ILE A 62 -5.90 -7.82 32.21
C ILE A 62 -7.05 -8.36 31.38
N GLY A 63 -8.25 -8.39 31.98
CA GLY A 63 -9.46 -8.91 31.34
C GLY A 63 -9.85 -8.14 30.08
N ASN A 64 -10.48 -8.83 29.14
CA ASN A 64 -10.94 -8.26 27.89
C ASN A 64 -12.35 -7.66 28.01
N ALA A 65 -12.86 -7.07 26.92
CA ALA A 65 -14.26 -6.71 26.77
C ALA A 65 -15.13 -7.97 26.78
N SER A 66 -16.33 -7.88 27.33
CA SER A 66 -17.25 -9.03 27.41
C SER A 66 -17.64 -9.63 26.06
N TRP A 67 -17.55 -8.84 24.99
CA TRP A 67 -17.84 -9.24 23.62
C TRP A 67 -16.63 -9.82 22.87
N ALA A 68 -15.41 -9.67 23.41
CA ALA A 68 -14.20 -10.14 22.77
C ALA A 68 -14.05 -11.67 22.88
N SER A 69 -13.49 -12.30 21.84
CA SER A 69 -13.33 -13.75 21.76
C SER A 69 -12.26 -14.28 22.72
N ASN A 70 -11.20 -13.50 22.97
CA ASN A 70 -10.16 -13.86 23.93
C ASN A 70 -10.52 -13.29 25.32
N PRO A 71 -10.50 -14.07 26.41
CA PRO A 71 -10.84 -13.59 27.74
C PRO A 71 -9.85 -12.57 28.30
N ASN A 72 -8.60 -12.57 27.79
CA ASN A 72 -7.58 -11.65 28.24
C ASN A 72 -7.27 -10.63 27.12
N PHE A 73 -7.34 -9.34 27.45
CA PHE A 73 -6.87 -8.24 26.61
C PHE A 73 -5.35 -8.22 26.56
N LEU A 74 -4.71 -8.28 27.73
CA LEU A 74 -3.26 -8.33 27.89
C LEU A 74 -2.87 -9.47 28.83
N THR A 75 -1.76 -10.14 28.53
CA THR A 75 -1.05 -11.01 29.46
C THR A 75 0.43 -10.68 29.45
N PHE A 76 1.07 -10.84 30.60
CA PHE A 76 2.50 -10.63 30.76
C PHE A 76 3.10 -11.80 31.53
N LYS A 77 4.22 -12.33 31.07
CA LYS A 77 4.98 -13.28 31.87
C LYS A 77 5.61 -12.59 33.06
N GLN A 78 6.13 -11.37 32.84
CA GLN A 78 6.80 -10.60 33.88
C GLN A 78 6.75 -9.11 33.55
N ILE A 79 6.52 -8.30 34.59
CA ILE A 79 6.73 -6.85 34.59
C ILE A 79 7.70 -6.52 35.72
N GLU A 80 8.68 -5.66 35.44
CA GLU A 80 9.66 -5.14 36.38
C GLU A 80 9.66 -3.62 36.32
N LEU A 81 9.57 -2.97 37.50
CA LEU A 81 9.57 -1.53 37.65
C LEU A 81 10.72 -1.11 38.55
N ASP A 82 11.71 -0.40 38.01
CA ASP A 82 12.85 0.11 38.76
C ASP A 82 12.71 1.62 39.05
N ILE A 83 12.73 2.02 40.32
CA ILE A 83 12.57 3.40 40.80
C ILE A 83 13.87 3.88 41.41
N SER A 84 14.30 5.10 41.09
CA SER A 84 15.47 5.75 41.69
C SER A 84 15.21 6.12 43.15
N ILE A 85 16.09 5.70 44.07
CA ILE A 85 15.96 6.02 45.51
C ILE A 85 16.24 7.51 45.77
N TRP A 86 17.30 8.06 45.16
CA TRP A 86 17.74 9.44 45.46
C TRP A 86 16.70 10.51 45.09
N PRO A 87 16.06 10.50 43.90
CA PRO A 87 14.98 11.43 43.60
C PRO A 87 13.77 11.28 44.53
N LEU A 88 13.47 10.04 44.95
CA LEU A 88 12.35 9.75 45.84
C LEU A 88 12.53 10.42 47.20
N LEU A 89 13.76 10.46 47.74
CA LEU A 89 14.06 11.16 49.00
C LEU A 89 13.83 12.67 48.91
N SER A 90 13.85 13.26 47.73
CA SER A 90 13.51 14.67 47.45
C SER A 90 12.06 14.89 47.03
N GLY A 91 11.20 13.86 47.15
CA GLY A 91 9.78 13.92 46.79
C GLY A 91 9.47 13.74 45.28
N ASN A 92 10.49 13.40 44.46
CA ASN A 92 10.31 13.18 43.02
C ASN A 92 10.33 11.69 42.72
N VAL A 93 9.35 11.20 41.93
CA VAL A 93 9.33 9.82 41.44
C VAL A 93 10.02 9.74 40.09
N GLU A 94 11.16 9.05 40.06
CA GLU A 94 11.90 8.79 38.83
C GLU A 94 11.97 7.27 38.56
N ILE A 95 11.34 6.81 37.47
CA ILE A 95 11.39 5.43 37.03
C ILE A 95 12.60 5.26 36.11
N ASN A 96 13.58 4.50 36.55
CA ASN A 96 14.76 4.21 35.76
C ASN A 96 14.41 3.29 34.57
N ARG A 97 13.60 2.25 34.86
CA ARG A 97 13.30 1.23 33.86
C ARG A 97 11.92 0.61 34.11
N ILE A 98 11.22 0.40 33.02
CA ILE A 98 10.09 -0.55 32.95
C ILE A 98 10.52 -1.68 32.03
N GLY A 99 10.65 -2.89 32.59
CA GLY A 99 10.90 -4.12 31.85
C GLY A 99 9.62 -4.92 31.71
N VAL A 100 9.29 -5.33 30.48
CA VAL A 100 8.13 -6.16 30.17
C VAL A 100 8.62 -7.38 29.40
N SER A 101 8.23 -8.57 29.84
CA SER A 101 8.59 -9.81 29.16
C SER A 101 7.37 -10.70 28.91
N GLY A 102 7.33 -11.30 27.72
CA GLY A 102 6.25 -12.20 27.31
C GLY A 102 4.89 -11.51 27.30
N LEU A 103 4.82 -10.30 26.76
CA LEU A 103 3.56 -9.60 26.51
C LEU A 103 2.78 -10.29 25.41
N GLU A 104 1.55 -10.68 25.68
CA GLU A 104 0.55 -11.03 24.67
C GLU A 104 -0.58 -9.99 24.71
N MET A 105 -0.82 -9.35 23.58
CA MET A 105 -1.87 -8.34 23.40
C MET A 105 -2.88 -8.82 22.37
N ASN A 106 -4.15 -8.91 22.76
CA ASN A 106 -5.23 -9.38 21.92
C ASN A 106 -6.18 -8.24 21.57
N LEU A 107 -5.93 -7.61 20.44
CA LEU A 107 -6.74 -6.53 19.89
C LEU A 107 -7.85 -7.11 19.03
N GLN A 108 -9.07 -6.61 19.19
CA GLN A 108 -10.22 -7.03 18.39
C GLN A 108 -11.16 -5.86 18.15
N THR A 109 -11.73 -5.81 16.93
CA THR A 109 -12.79 -4.88 16.55
C THR A 109 -14.11 -5.64 16.42
N ASN A 110 -15.19 -5.13 17.01
CA ASN A 110 -16.52 -5.71 16.90
C ASN A 110 -17.23 -5.29 15.60
N LYS A 111 -18.42 -5.86 15.34
CA LYS A 111 -19.22 -5.55 14.14
C LYS A 111 -19.68 -4.09 14.05
N ALA A 112 -19.70 -3.36 15.16
CA ALA A 112 -20.01 -1.93 15.19
C ALA A 112 -18.78 -1.03 14.92
N GLY A 113 -17.59 -1.61 14.71
CA GLY A 113 -16.34 -0.90 14.51
C GLY A 113 -15.63 -0.47 15.81
N GLU A 114 -16.12 -0.92 16.98
CA GLU A 114 -15.51 -0.56 18.27
C GLU A 114 -14.35 -1.51 18.61
N GLY A 115 -13.21 -0.91 19.02
CA GLY A 115 -12.04 -1.66 19.46
C GLY A 115 -12.10 -2.03 20.95
N ASN A 116 -11.62 -3.23 21.31
CA ASN A 116 -11.52 -3.68 22.70
C ASN A 116 -10.47 -2.89 23.52
N TRP A 117 -9.67 -2.06 22.86
CA TRP A 117 -8.72 -1.12 23.50
C TRP A 117 -9.36 0.18 23.97
N ASN A 118 -10.65 0.39 23.72
CA ASN A 118 -11.42 1.46 24.32
C ASN A 118 -11.62 1.15 25.82
N LEU A 119 -10.77 1.76 26.66
CA LEU A 119 -10.73 1.56 28.11
C LEU A 119 -11.51 2.66 28.84
N THR A 120 -12.77 2.89 28.48
CA THR A 120 -13.59 3.91 29.15
C THR A 120 -14.21 3.31 30.41
N PRO A 121 -14.02 3.91 31.60
CA PRO A 121 -14.67 3.43 32.81
C PRO A 121 -16.20 3.51 32.67
N PRO A 122 -16.97 2.50 33.19
CA PRO A 122 -18.43 2.48 33.08
C PRO A 122 -19.16 3.67 33.70
N ALA A 123 -18.53 4.35 34.65
CA ALA A 123 -19.12 5.49 35.35
C ALA A 123 -19.22 6.80 34.55
N LEU A 124 -18.53 6.92 33.41
CA LEU A 124 -18.57 8.11 32.54
C LEU A 124 -19.54 7.98 31.36
N ALA A 125 -20.08 6.80 31.11
CA ALA A 125 -21.02 6.58 30.01
C ALA A 125 -22.49 6.89 30.37
N ALA A 126 -22.83 7.16 31.64
CA ALA A 126 -24.21 7.27 32.10
C ALA A 126 -24.66 8.68 32.57
N SER A 127 -23.81 9.70 32.57
CA SER A 127 -24.25 11.03 32.99
C SER A 127 -23.37 12.16 32.46
N SER A 128 -23.77 12.80 31.40
CA SER A 128 -23.39 14.20 31.17
C SER A 128 -24.38 14.91 30.26
N PRO A 129 -25.20 15.84 30.76
CA PRO A 129 -25.61 16.99 29.97
C PRO A 129 -24.40 17.94 29.85
N PRO A 130 -24.24 18.66 28.72
CA PRO A 130 -23.14 19.57 28.54
C PRO A 130 -23.46 20.88 29.29
N ASN A 131 -22.81 21.11 30.44
CA ASN A 131 -22.48 22.43 30.97
C ASN A 131 -22.08 22.33 32.42
N GLN A 132 -20.80 22.43 32.69
CA GLN A 132 -20.21 23.26 33.75
C GLN A 132 -18.70 23.04 33.72
N ALA A 133 -17.98 24.10 33.40
CA ALA A 133 -16.55 24.19 33.64
C ALA A 133 -16.32 24.18 35.16
N SER A 134 -16.02 23.04 35.72
CA SER A 134 -15.52 22.92 37.07
C SER A 134 -14.00 23.09 37.03
N ASN A 135 -13.53 24.21 37.55
CA ASN A 135 -12.16 24.43 37.95
C ASN A 135 -11.75 23.37 39.00
N SER A 136 -11.30 22.22 38.57
CA SER A 136 -10.54 21.31 39.39
C SER A 136 -9.09 21.80 39.38
N SER A 137 -8.71 22.52 40.42
CA SER A 137 -7.32 22.76 40.78
C SER A 137 -6.56 21.43 40.71
N SER A 138 -5.71 21.30 39.72
CA SER A 138 -4.80 20.16 39.58
C SER A 138 -3.83 20.20 40.78
N THR A 139 -4.14 19.40 41.79
CA THR A 139 -3.14 18.94 42.75
C THR A 139 -2.01 18.34 41.93
N GLY A 140 -0.81 18.92 42.09
CA GLY A 140 0.36 18.71 41.27
C GLY A 140 0.58 17.25 40.85
N SER A 141 0.47 16.99 39.56
CA SER A 141 0.85 15.70 39.01
C SER A 141 2.34 15.53 39.27
N THR A 142 2.67 14.62 40.17
CA THR A 142 4.05 14.19 40.44
C THR A 142 4.60 13.66 39.11
N PHE A 143 5.49 14.45 38.48
CA PHE A 143 6.05 14.10 37.18
C PHE A 143 6.90 12.83 37.32
N VAL A 144 6.36 11.70 36.84
CA VAL A 144 7.10 10.45 36.78
C VAL A 144 8.04 10.50 35.58
N ALA A 145 9.34 10.61 35.81
CA ALA A 145 10.34 10.56 34.75
C ALA A 145 10.66 9.10 34.43
N LEU A 146 10.32 8.61 33.20
CA LEU A 146 10.71 7.29 32.69
C LEU A 146 11.97 7.42 31.86
N LYS A 147 13.07 6.71 32.23
CA LYS A 147 14.32 6.70 31.48
C LYS A 147 14.36 5.62 30.41
N THR A 148 13.90 4.40 30.73
CA THR A 148 13.99 3.26 29.78
C THR A 148 12.73 2.41 29.85
N LEU A 149 12.22 2.06 28.67
CA LEU A 149 11.20 1.03 28.46
C LEU A 149 11.81 -0.11 27.65
N ASP A 150 11.84 -1.31 28.21
CA ASP A 150 12.31 -2.52 27.54
C ASP A 150 11.15 -3.51 27.45
N VAL A 151 10.86 -3.96 26.25
CA VAL A 151 9.89 -5.02 25.98
C VAL A 151 10.60 -6.16 25.28
N MET A 152 10.44 -7.38 25.83
CA MET A 152 11.04 -8.59 25.31
C MET A 152 9.93 -9.62 25.04
N ASP A 153 10.04 -10.33 23.92
CA ASP A 153 9.13 -11.42 23.53
C ASP A 153 7.65 -11.00 23.55
N ALA A 154 7.32 -9.87 22.92
CA ALA A 154 5.94 -9.46 22.80
C ALA A 154 5.28 -10.02 21.54
N ARG A 155 4.01 -10.39 21.68
CA ARG A 155 3.13 -10.85 20.61
C ARG A 155 1.86 -9.99 20.60
N ILE A 156 1.61 -9.31 19.50
CA ILE A 156 0.41 -8.51 19.30
C ILE A 156 -0.44 -9.19 18.24
N SER A 157 -1.65 -9.59 18.59
CA SER A 157 -2.65 -10.12 17.66
C SER A 157 -3.76 -9.09 17.47
N TYR A 158 -4.15 -8.87 16.24
CA TYR A 158 -5.29 -8.02 15.88
C TYR A 158 -6.29 -8.84 15.05
N GLN A 159 -7.52 -8.88 15.49
CA GLN A 159 -8.63 -9.51 14.79
C GLN A 159 -9.60 -8.42 14.31
N ASP A 160 -9.76 -8.32 13.00
CA ASP A 160 -10.69 -7.38 12.37
C ASP A 160 -12.15 -7.89 12.41
N VAL A 161 -13.09 -7.06 11.91
CA VAL A 161 -14.53 -7.40 11.80
C VAL A 161 -14.81 -8.64 10.95
N ASN A 162 -13.91 -8.99 10.00
CA ASN A 162 -14.02 -10.16 9.13
C ASN A 162 -13.38 -11.41 9.78
N GLN A 163 -12.96 -11.30 11.04
CA GLN A 163 -12.27 -12.32 11.82
C GLN A 163 -10.88 -12.73 11.28
N ALA A 164 -10.33 -11.99 10.36
CA ALA A 164 -8.94 -12.16 9.94
C ALA A 164 -8.00 -11.76 11.08
N VAL A 165 -7.06 -12.66 11.42
CA VAL A 165 -6.09 -12.43 12.51
C VAL A 165 -4.75 -12.04 11.92
N LYS A 166 -4.25 -10.86 12.30
CA LYS A 166 -2.90 -10.38 11.99
C LYS A 166 -2.04 -10.47 13.25
N VAL A 167 -0.84 -11.01 13.14
CA VAL A 167 0.06 -11.20 14.28
C VAL A 167 1.38 -10.50 14.02
N ILE A 168 1.79 -9.65 14.95
CA ILE A 168 3.11 -9.00 14.98
C ILE A 168 3.87 -9.56 16.19
N ASN A 169 5.05 -10.10 15.97
CA ASN A 169 5.96 -10.48 17.03
C ASN A 169 7.00 -9.37 17.22
N LEU A 170 7.27 -9.00 18.46
CA LEU A 170 8.29 -8.04 18.85
C LEU A 170 9.32 -8.77 19.75
N PRO A 171 10.35 -9.40 19.16
CA PRO A 171 11.38 -10.05 19.94
C PRO A 171 12.05 -9.09 20.92
N LYS A 172 12.20 -7.83 20.50
CA LYS A 172 12.78 -6.78 21.34
C LYS A 172 12.25 -5.41 20.92
N ALA A 173 11.88 -4.59 21.91
CA ALA A 173 11.65 -3.16 21.71
C ALA A 173 12.23 -2.42 22.92
N SER A 174 13.15 -1.50 22.70
CA SER A 174 13.80 -0.69 23.72
C SER A 174 13.71 0.78 23.35
N ILE A 175 13.20 1.58 24.27
CA ILE A 175 13.13 3.04 24.15
C ILE A 175 13.83 3.62 25.39
N GLY A 176 15.02 4.18 25.18
CA GLY A 176 15.77 4.91 26.21
C GLY A 176 15.51 6.41 26.09
N ASN A 177 15.45 7.11 27.21
CA ASN A 177 15.32 8.57 27.25
C ASN A 177 16.44 9.15 28.13
N SER A 178 17.35 9.92 27.53
CA SER A 178 18.48 10.51 28.21
C SER A 178 18.75 11.90 27.65
N TYR A 179 18.91 12.89 28.55
CA TYR A 179 19.26 14.27 28.19
C TYR A 179 18.38 14.91 27.11
N GLY A 180 17.06 14.66 27.18
CA GLY A 180 16.10 15.22 26.22
C GLY A 180 16.08 14.55 24.84
N LYS A 181 16.76 13.41 24.69
CA LYS A 181 16.75 12.59 23.47
C LYS A 181 16.27 11.17 23.78
N ALA A 182 15.52 10.58 22.86
CA ALA A 182 15.14 9.19 22.91
C ALA A 182 16.05 8.35 22.01
N THR A 183 16.45 7.19 22.51
CA THR A 183 17.11 6.14 21.71
C THR A 183 16.09 5.04 21.47
N ILE A 184 15.92 4.66 20.22
CA ILE A 184 14.91 3.68 19.78
C ILE A 184 15.64 2.47 19.21
N ASN A 185 15.23 1.26 19.62
CA ASN A 185 15.68 0.01 19.01
C ASN A 185 14.53 -1.01 19.09
N ILE A 186 13.89 -1.25 17.95
CA ILE A 186 12.72 -2.12 17.85
C ILE A 186 12.99 -3.18 16.79
N ASP A 187 12.88 -4.45 17.17
CA ASP A 187 12.88 -5.60 16.29
C ASP A 187 11.45 -6.14 16.20
N ALA A 188 10.91 -6.24 14.99
CA ALA A 188 9.57 -6.73 14.75
C ALA A 188 9.57 -7.78 13.63
N GLN A 189 8.60 -8.69 13.69
CA GLN A 189 8.34 -9.70 12.67
C GLN A 189 6.85 -9.72 12.36
N TYR A 190 6.52 -9.65 11.08
CA TYR A 190 5.15 -9.76 10.58
C TYR A 190 5.13 -10.67 9.36
N ALA A 191 4.39 -11.75 9.42
CA ALA A 191 4.41 -12.81 8.40
C ALA A 191 5.88 -13.27 8.14
N ASN A 192 6.35 -13.13 6.92
CA ASN A 192 7.72 -13.48 6.51
C ASN A 192 8.68 -12.28 6.52
N TYR A 193 8.25 -11.14 7.07
CA TYR A 193 9.03 -9.91 7.06
C TYR A 193 9.68 -9.66 8.42
N THR A 194 10.96 -9.28 8.37
CA THR A 194 11.70 -8.78 9.53
C THR A 194 11.90 -7.29 9.40
N LEU A 195 11.53 -6.56 10.45
CA LEU A 195 11.68 -5.12 10.54
C LEU A 195 12.56 -4.77 11.74
N ASN A 196 13.52 -3.90 11.53
CA ASN A 196 14.30 -3.30 12.61
C ASN A 196 14.28 -1.79 12.46
N LEU A 197 13.91 -1.08 13.53
CA LEU A 197 13.95 0.38 13.62
C LEU A 197 14.94 0.79 14.70
N LYS A 198 16.02 1.46 14.31
CA LYS A 198 17.06 1.95 15.22
C LYS A 198 17.33 3.42 15.01
N GLY A 199 17.72 4.10 16.10
CA GLY A 199 18.23 5.46 16.00
C GLY A 199 17.89 6.32 17.18
N LYS A 200 17.81 7.63 16.92
CA LYS A 200 17.57 8.65 17.94
C LYS A 200 16.47 9.59 17.49
N SER A 201 15.73 10.12 18.45
CA SER A 201 14.77 11.21 18.22
C SER A 201 14.87 12.24 19.34
N GLY A 202 14.14 13.35 19.22
CA GLY A 202 13.82 14.19 20.33
C GLY A 202 13.10 13.42 21.43
N SER A 203 12.95 13.99 22.62
CA SER A 203 12.28 13.32 23.74
C SER A 203 10.83 13.01 23.40
N ILE A 204 10.50 11.73 23.22
CA ILE A 204 9.13 11.27 22.96
C ILE A 204 8.19 11.72 24.08
N ARG A 205 8.64 11.63 25.33
CA ARG A 205 7.86 12.04 26.49
C ARG A 205 7.54 13.54 26.46
N ASN A 206 8.56 14.38 26.28
CA ASN A 206 8.35 15.83 26.24
C ASN A 206 7.45 16.21 25.06
N THR A 207 7.62 15.56 23.91
CA THR A 207 6.76 15.73 22.75
C THR A 207 5.31 15.38 23.07
N TYR A 208 5.05 14.24 23.71
CA TYR A 208 3.70 13.81 24.07
C TYR A 208 2.99 14.76 25.03
N PHE A 209 3.65 15.15 26.14
CA PHE A 209 3.03 16.02 27.15
C PHE A 209 2.93 17.49 26.73
N ALA A 210 3.88 17.98 25.94
CA ALA A 210 3.86 19.36 25.45
C ALA A 210 3.03 19.56 24.19
N TRP A 211 2.61 18.47 23.53
CA TRP A 211 1.90 18.53 22.24
C TRP A 211 0.63 19.38 22.33
N GLY A 212 0.62 20.47 21.58
CA GLY A 212 -0.49 21.42 21.56
C GLY A 212 -0.54 22.41 22.72
N GLN A 213 0.23 22.20 23.80
CA GLN A 213 0.26 23.08 24.98
C GLN A 213 1.49 23.99 25.03
N ALA A 214 2.64 23.50 24.56
CA ALA A 214 3.89 24.23 24.52
C ALA A 214 4.61 23.96 23.19
N PRO A 215 5.57 24.82 22.78
CA PRO A 215 6.39 24.56 21.60
C PRO A 215 7.16 23.24 21.72
N VAL A 216 7.08 22.41 20.69
CA VAL A 216 7.80 21.13 20.60
C VAL A 216 8.67 21.13 19.35
N LYS A 217 9.94 20.82 19.51
CA LYS A 217 10.85 20.53 18.41
C LYS A 217 11.46 19.15 18.61
N MET A 218 11.32 18.28 17.61
CA MET A 218 11.80 16.90 17.65
C MET A 218 12.65 16.60 16.41
N ASP A 219 13.92 16.32 16.63
CA ASP A 219 14.81 15.82 15.58
C ASP A 219 14.60 14.32 15.39
N LEU A 220 14.78 13.83 14.18
CA LEU A 220 14.71 12.42 13.81
C LEU A 220 16.02 12.00 13.13
N ASP A 221 16.60 10.91 13.58
CA ASP A 221 17.76 10.24 12.98
C ASP A 221 17.59 8.74 13.19
N LEU A 222 16.82 8.10 12.27
CA LEU A 222 16.38 6.72 12.37
C LEU A 222 16.83 5.92 11.14
N ILE A 223 17.04 4.65 11.33
CA ILE A 223 17.27 3.67 10.26
C ILE A 223 16.21 2.59 10.38
N LEU A 224 15.36 2.49 9.38
CA LEU A 224 14.41 1.39 9.19
C LEU A 224 15.06 0.34 8.30
N THR A 225 15.20 -0.88 8.79
CA THR A 225 15.66 -2.03 7.99
C THR A 225 14.51 -3.00 7.81
N LEU A 226 14.17 -3.30 6.57
CA LEU A 226 13.12 -4.25 6.18
C LEU A 226 13.76 -5.36 5.34
N ASN A 227 13.73 -6.60 5.82
CA ASN A 227 14.39 -7.75 5.18
C ASN A 227 15.85 -7.48 4.77
N GLY A 228 16.62 -6.82 5.63
CA GLY A 228 18.02 -6.49 5.38
C GLY A 228 18.28 -5.25 4.51
N LYS A 229 17.26 -4.63 3.92
CA LYS A 229 17.39 -3.38 3.16
C LYS A 229 17.07 -2.18 4.05
N SER A 230 17.96 -1.21 4.11
CA SER A 230 17.87 -0.09 5.06
C SER A 230 17.43 1.21 4.39
N LEU A 231 16.54 1.94 5.07
CA LEU A 231 16.06 3.27 4.75
C LEU A 231 16.45 4.23 5.89
N ALA A 232 17.29 5.20 5.60
CA ALA A 232 17.60 6.27 6.52
C ALA A 232 16.46 7.30 6.54
N ILE A 233 16.01 7.66 7.73
CA ILE A 233 14.92 8.63 8.00
C ILE A 233 15.52 9.73 8.86
N THR A 234 15.75 10.89 8.27
CA THR A 234 16.28 12.05 8.99
C THR A 234 15.35 13.25 8.85
N GLY A 235 15.32 14.12 9.83
CA GLY A 235 14.50 15.32 9.73
C GLY A 235 14.13 15.93 11.06
N GLU A 236 13.13 16.79 10.99
CA GLU A 236 12.62 17.51 12.16
C GLU A 236 11.10 17.64 12.10
N VAL A 237 10.49 17.68 13.27
CA VAL A 237 9.08 18.01 13.47
C VAL A 237 9.00 19.19 14.44
N ASP A 238 8.29 20.23 14.06
CA ASP A 238 8.02 21.43 14.86
C ASP A 238 6.51 21.56 15.09
N LYS A 239 6.10 21.83 16.30
CA LYS A 239 4.71 22.03 16.67
C LYS A 239 4.60 23.21 17.62
N GLN A 240 4.01 24.28 17.16
CA GLN A 240 3.65 25.42 18.02
C GLN A 240 2.24 25.24 18.59
N PRO A 241 1.93 25.79 19.76
CA PRO A 241 0.57 25.77 20.29
C PRO A 241 -0.44 26.33 19.29
N GLN A 242 -1.60 25.70 19.17
CA GLN A 242 -2.72 26.12 18.32
C GLN A 242 -2.44 26.20 16.80
N THR A 243 -1.28 25.73 16.33
CA THR A 243 -0.98 25.64 14.90
C THR A 243 -0.94 24.18 14.44
N MET A 244 -0.94 23.94 13.13
CA MET A 244 -0.63 22.61 12.60
C MET A 244 0.83 22.26 12.84
N ALA A 245 1.12 20.96 13.02
CA ALA A 245 2.51 20.50 13.08
C ALA A 245 3.19 20.74 11.73
N GLN A 246 4.47 21.08 11.76
CA GLN A 246 5.31 21.21 10.57
C GLN A 246 6.40 20.14 10.59
N PHE A 247 6.72 19.57 9.45
CA PHE A 247 7.77 18.57 9.36
C PHE A 247 8.63 18.74 8.12
N LYS A 248 9.88 18.33 8.24
CA LYS A 248 10.81 18.23 7.13
C LYS A 248 11.58 16.93 7.26
N ILE A 249 11.25 15.94 6.43
CA ILE A 249 11.78 14.58 6.51
C ILE A 249 12.53 14.24 5.23
N ASN A 250 13.66 13.56 5.36
CA ASN A 250 14.41 13.01 4.25
C ASN A 250 14.46 11.48 4.41
N LEU A 251 14.08 10.78 3.35
CA LEU A 251 14.16 9.34 3.21
C LEU A 251 15.24 9.02 2.19
N ASN A 252 16.27 8.30 2.59
CA ASN A 252 17.38 7.94 1.73
C ASN A 252 17.72 6.46 1.83
N SER A 253 17.92 5.80 0.67
CA SER A 253 18.35 4.40 0.63
C SER A 253 19.14 4.08 -0.63
N LYS A 254 20.10 3.17 -0.50
CA LYS A 254 20.77 2.54 -1.65
C LYS A 254 19.87 1.50 -2.32
N SER A 255 19.10 0.75 -1.53
CA SER A 255 18.13 -0.22 -2.01
C SER A 255 17.04 -0.42 -0.94
N PHE A 256 15.79 -0.25 -1.32
CA PHE A 256 14.63 -0.49 -0.45
C PHE A 256 13.54 -1.21 -1.23
N ASP A 257 12.80 -2.11 -0.56
CA ASP A 257 11.80 -2.95 -1.20
C ASP A 257 10.41 -2.65 -0.62
N LEU A 258 9.47 -2.28 -1.49
CA LEU A 258 8.09 -2.02 -1.12
C LEU A 258 7.20 -3.27 -1.17
N ALA A 259 7.67 -4.38 -1.78
CA ALA A 259 6.87 -5.61 -1.88
C ALA A 259 6.32 -6.09 -0.53
N PRO A 260 7.08 -6.01 0.58
CA PRO A 260 6.59 -6.35 1.91
C PRO A 260 5.46 -5.45 2.40
N LEU A 261 5.42 -4.19 1.95
CA LEU A 261 4.43 -3.19 2.38
C LEU A 261 3.17 -3.19 1.49
N ALA A 262 3.27 -3.73 0.28
CA ALA A 262 2.18 -3.79 -0.70
C ALA A 262 1.08 -4.84 -0.38
N GLY A 263 0.91 -5.16 0.91
CA GLY A 263 -0.23 -5.90 1.44
C GLY A 263 -0.36 -7.33 0.91
N SER A 264 0.38 -8.24 1.52
CA SER A 264 -0.07 -9.62 1.52
C SER A 264 -1.25 -9.74 2.48
N ALA A 265 -2.46 -9.74 1.97
CA ALA A 265 -3.55 -10.47 2.59
C ALA A 265 -3.20 -11.98 2.51
N VAL A 266 -2.06 -12.36 3.06
CA VAL A 266 -1.72 -13.77 3.25
C VAL A 266 -2.42 -14.20 4.52
N VAL A 267 -3.52 -14.91 4.36
CA VAL A 267 -4.11 -15.73 5.39
C VAL A 267 -3.02 -16.67 5.92
N ALA A 268 -2.50 -16.40 7.11
CA ALA A 268 -1.71 -17.36 7.87
C ALA A 268 -2.67 -18.45 8.38
N GLY A 269 -3.00 -19.40 7.51
CA GLY A 269 -3.75 -20.60 7.80
C GLY A 269 -2.81 -21.76 7.94
N ALA A 270 -2.70 -22.26 9.17
CA ALA A 270 -2.35 -23.65 9.58
C ALA A 270 -1.29 -24.38 8.75
N ALA A 271 -0.15 -24.64 9.38
CA ALA A 271 0.77 -25.70 8.99
C ALA A 271 0.02 -27.06 8.94
N GLY A 272 -0.34 -27.50 7.75
CA GLY A 272 -0.97 -28.78 7.46
C GLY A 272 -0.65 -29.17 6.03
N LYS A 273 0.26 -30.15 5.90
CA LYS A 273 0.59 -31.03 4.77
C LYS A 273 0.21 -30.57 3.35
N ALA A 274 1.25 -30.31 2.57
CA ALA A 274 1.22 -30.07 1.13
C ALA A 274 0.52 -31.20 0.35
N GLY A 275 -0.59 -30.84 -0.31
CA GLY A 275 -1.13 -31.52 -1.46
C GLY A 275 -1.21 -30.51 -2.61
N PRO A 276 -1.05 -30.89 -3.89
CA PRO A 276 -1.10 -29.94 -4.98
C PRO A 276 -2.55 -29.49 -5.21
N THR A 277 -2.92 -28.40 -4.62
CA THR A 277 -4.21 -27.74 -4.85
C THR A 277 -3.93 -26.40 -5.50
N THR A 278 -4.38 -26.24 -6.72
CA THR A 278 -4.52 -24.96 -7.43
C THR A 278 -5.27 -24.00 -6.54
N THR A 279 -4.53 -23.12 -5.86
CA THR A 279 -5.11 -22.02 -5.09
C THR A 279 -5.64 -20.99 -6.09
N HIS A 280 -6.93 -21.07 -6.40
CA HIS A 280 -7.68 -19.90 -6.83
C HIS A 280 -7.62 -18.91 -5.65
N GLN A 281 -6.77 -17.88 -5.75
CA GLN A 281 -6.97 -16.66 -4.97
C GLN A 281 -8.41 -16.23 -5.23
N ALA A 282 -9.13 -15.86 -4.18
CA ALA A 282 -10.42 -15.22 -4.33
C ALA A 282 -10.17 -13.91 -5.12
N GLN A 283 -10.37 -13.98 -6.43
CA GLN A 283 -10.26 -12.82 -7.31
C GLN A 283 -11.34 -11.85 -6.86
N GLY A 284 -10.96 -10.61 -6.53
CA GLY A 284 -11.89 -9.54 -6.24
C GLY A 284 -12.91 -9.41 -7.39
N LYS A 285 -14.04 -8.77 -7.14
CA LYS A 285 -15.10 -8.54 -8.14
C LYS A 285 -14.59 -7.75 -9.35
N TYR A 286 -13.58 -6.92 -9.16
CA TYR A 286 -13.04 -5.97 -10.13
C TYR A 286 -11.55 -6.20 -10.38
N PHE A 287 -11.06 -5.81 -11.54
CA PHE A 287 -9.63 -5.78 -11.87
C PHE A 287 -8.89 -4.72 -11.04
N PHE A 288 -9.47 -3.54 -10.89
CA PHE A 288 -8.98 -2.51 -9.97
C PHE A 288 -9.52 -2.78 -8.57
N SER A 289 -8.63 -2.90 -7.57
CA SER A 289 -9.03 -3.17 -6.19
C SER A 289 -10.00 -2.09 -5.66
N ASP A 290 -11.01 -2.54 -4.93
CA ASP A 290 -11.94 -1.67 -4.20
C ASP A 290 -11.48 -1.45 -2.73
N ASP A 291 -10.31 -1.99 -2.36
CA ASP A 291 -9.71 -1.77 -1.05
C ASP A 291 -9.37 -0.29 -0.87
N ALA A 292 -9.73 0.25 0.28
CA ALA A 292 -9.46 1.64 0.59
C ALA A 292 -7.96 1.93 0.67
N LEU A 293 -7.53 3.00 0.02
CA LEU A 293 -6.19 3.55 0.17
C LEU A 293 -6.05 4.18 1.57
N PRO A 294 -4.89 4.09 2.23
CA PRO A 294 -4.73 4.49 3.63
C PRO A 294 -4.59 6.02 3.80
N PHE A 295 -5.54 6.78 3.26
CA PHE A 295 -5.56 8.24 3.38
C PHE A 295 -5.78 8.70 4.82
N ASP A 296 -6.47 7.92 5.63
CA ASP A 296 -6.69 8.14 7.06
C ASP A 296 -5.41 8.04 7.90
N MET A 297 -4.37 7.38 7.38
CA MET A 297 -3.05 7.32 8.01
C MET A 297 -2.16 8.54 7.69
N LEU A 298 -2.57 9.39 6.75
CA LEU A 298 -1.79 10.57 6.38
C LEU A 298 -1.92 11.66 7.45
N PRO A 299 -0.80 12.29 7.84
CA PRO A 299 -0.83 13.30 8.88
C PRO A 299 -1.51 14.58 8.38
N LEU A 300 -2.44 15.12 9.16
CA LEU A 300 -2.94 16.48 9.00
C LEU A 300 -1.89 17.47 9.54
N ALA A 301 -0.83 17.68 8.76
CA ALA A 301 0.31 18.51 9.09
C ALA A 301 0.90 19.13 7.83
N ASP A 302 1.55 20.27 7.95
CA ASP A 302 2.24 20.91 6.85
C ASP A 302 3.71 20.47 6.82
N GLY A 303 4.32 20.35 5.65
CA GLY A 303 5.72 20.00 5.58
C GLY A 303 6.16 19.33 4.29
N SER A 304 7.32 18.71 4.33
CA SER A 304 7.86 18.02 3.16
C SER A 304 8.53 16.69 3.51
N ILE A 305 8.39 15.73 2.60
CA ILE A 305 9.13 14.46 2.61
C ILE A 305 9.94 14.39 1.31
N LYS A 306 11.26 14.49 1.42
CA LYS A 306 12.17 14.26 0.31
C LYS A 306 12.56 12.79 0.27
N ILE A 307 12.39 12.14 -0.87
CA ILE A 307 12.70 10.73 -1.08
C ILE A 307 13.80 10.62 -2.13
N ASP A 308 14.88 9.91 -1.82
CA ASP A 308 15.98 9.60 -2.73
C ASP A 308 16.41 8.15 -2.52
N ILE A 309 15.96 7.25 -3.40
CA ILE A 309 16.20 5.80 -3.32
C ILE A 309 16.89 5.36 -4.62
N ALA A 310 18.12 4.86 -4.50
CA ALA A 310 18.89 4.48 -5.69
C ALA A 310 18.28 3.25 -6.40
N GLU A 311 17.72 2.30 -5.64
CA GLU A 311 17.03 1.11 -6.16
C GLU A 311 15.78 0.85 -5.33
N LEU A 312 14.61 1.03 -5.92
CA LEU A 312 13.29 0.80 -5.30
C LEU A 312 12.68 -0.47 -5.87
N GLY A 313 12.63 -1.53 -5.05
CA GLY A 313 11.92 -2.76 -5.36
C GLY A 313 10.42 -2.55 -5.34
N VAL A 314 9.73 -3.06 -6.34
CA VAL A 314 8.27 -3.07 -6.46
C VAL A 314 7.80 -4.51 -6.66
N PRO A 315 6.58 -4.88 -6.22
CA PRO A 315 6.07 -6.24 -6.39
C PRO A 315 6.04 -6.65 -7.86
N ASP A 316 6.47 -7.87 -8.14
CA ASP A 316 6.36 -8.55 -9.44
C ASP A 316 6.95 -7.81 -10.65
N GLN A 317 7.80 -6.81 -10.43
CA GLN A 317 8.40 -6.00 -11.49
C GLN A 317 9.91 -5.82 -11.28
N ALA A 318 10.60 -5.41 -12.34
CA ALA A 318 11.98 -4.96 -12.21
C ALA A 318 12.05 -3.70 -11.33
N PRO A 319 13.09 -3.56 -10.48
CA PRO A 319 13.19 -2.43 -9.58
C PRO A 319 13.32 -1.10 -10.36
N PHE A 320 12.72 -0.06 -9.84
CA PHE A 320 12.96 1.30 -10.31
C PHE A 320 14.29 1.80 -9.77
N THR A 321 15.08 2.44 -10.63
CA THR A 321 16.36 3.01 -10.19
C THR A 321 16.32 4.54 -10.19
N ASN A 322 17.14 5.17 -9.33
CA ASN A 322 17.20 6.61 -9.15
C ASN A 322 15.83 7.25 -8.85
N PHE A 323 15.03 6.61 -7.99
CA PHE A 323 13.74 7.12 -7.59
C PHE A 323 13.90 8.38 -6.71
N LYS A 324 13.39 9.50 -7.19
CA LYS A 324 13.45 10.79 -6.49
C LYS A 324 12.12 11.52 -6.56
N THR A 325 11.72 12.11 -5.44
CA THR A 325 10.57 13.01 -5.38
C THR A 325 10.59 13.81 -4.08
N THR A 326 9.88 14.93 -4.07
CA THR A 326 9.59 15.71 -2.87
C THR A 326 8.08 15.82 -2.73
N LEU A 327 7.53 15.18 -1.69
CA LEU A 327 6.12 15.32 -1.32
C LEU A 327 5.95 16.58 -0.47
N GLN A 328 5.11 17.51 -0.92
CA GLN A 328 4.74 18.71 -0.17
C GLN A 328 3.35 18.52 0.42
N PHE A 329 3.25 18.63 1.74
CA PHE A 329 2.01 18.56 2.50
C PHE A 329 1.57 19.95 2.90
N LYS A 330 0.38 20.37 2.54
CA LYS A 330 -0.18 21.66 2.93
C LYS A 330 -1.70 21.67 2.84
N ASN A 331 -2.37 22.03 3.92
CA ASN A 331 -3.82 22.24 3.94
C ASN A 331 -4.60 21.06 3.33
N ASP A 332 -4.46 19.86 3.89
CA ASP A 332 -5.15 18.64 3.39
C ASP A 332 -4.85 18.31 1.92
N ARG A 333 -3.62 18.65 1.48
CA ARG A 333 -3.15 18.43 0.12
C ARG A 333 -1.73 17.89 0.12
N ILE A 334 -1.44 17.01 -0.84
CA ILE A 334 -0.11 16.46 -1.10
C ILE A 334 0.21 16.70 -2.57
N ASP A 335 1.36 17.33 -2.84
CA ASP A 335 1.88 17.53 -4.18
C ASP A 335 3.27 16.92 -4.31
N ALA A 336 3.49 16.17 -5.39
CA ALA A 336 4.78 15.71 -5.87
C ALA A 336 4.99 16.25 -7.29
N ASN A 337 5.79 17.31 -7.44
CA ASN A 337 5.97 17.98 -8.73
C ASN A 337 7.22 17.52 -9.47
N ASP A 338 8.11 16.80 -8.81
CA ASP A 338 9.45 16.41 -9.26
C ASP A 338 9.68 14.89 -9.24
N LEU A 339 8.61 14.10 -9.39
CA LEU A 339 8.73 12.63 -9.43
C LEU A 339 9.58 12.21 -10.64
N SER A 340 10.65 11.47 -10.38
CA SER A 340 11.54 10.93 -11.41
C SER A 340 12.11 9.58 -10.99
N PHE A 341 12.26 8.68 -11.96
CA PHE A 341 12.90 7.37 -11.78
C PHE A 341 13.27 6.77 -13.14
N ASN A 342 14.07 5.71 -13.13
CA ASN A 342 14.39 4.96 -14.35
C ASN A 342 13.72 3.58 -14.29
N VAL A 343 13.33 3.09 -15.47
CA VAL A 343 12.87 1.72 -15.72
C VAL A 343 13.87 1.10 -16.69
N GLY A 344 14.78 0.26 -16.20
CA GLY A 344 15.91 -0.21 -16.98
C GLY A 344 16.75 0.96 -17.52
N LYS A 345 16.83 1.12 -18.84
CA LYS A 345 17.51 2.26 -19.51
C LYS A 345 16.61 3.48 -19.69
N GLY A 346 15.30 3.28 -19.62
CA GLY A 346 14.31 4.33 -19.84
C GLY A 346 14.17 5.27 -18.65
N LYS A 347 13.69 6.49 -18.93
CA LYS A 347 13.46 7.55 -17.94
C LYS A 347 11.98 7.82 -17.79
N ALA A 348 11.53 7.92 -16.56
CA ALA A 348 10.18 8.32 -16.20
C ALA A 348 10.21 9.60 -15.37
N GLN A 349 9.23 10.45 -15.61
CA GLN A 349 9.00 11.68 -14.85
C GLN A 349 7.51 11.92 -14.71
N GLY A 350 7.10 12.57 -13.61
CA GLY A 350 5.69 12.80 -13.39
C GLY A 350 5.41 13.77 -12.27
N GLN A 351 4.13 13.99 -12.06
CA GLN A 351 3.59 14.83 -11.01
C GLN A 351 2.34 14.15 -10.44
N LEU A 352 2.19 14.21 -9.14
CA LEU A 352 1.04 13.71 -8.41
C LEU A 352 0.49 14.84 -7.54
N SER A 353 -0.81 15.02 -7.53
CA SER A 353 -1.51 15.89 -6.59
C SER A 353 -2.70 15.14 -6.00
N ILE A 354 -2.80 15.13 -4.69
CA ILE A 354 -3.92 14.60 -3.93
C ILE A 354 -4.45 15.75 -3.08
N SER A 355 -5.70 16.12 -3.22
CA SER A 355 -6.32 17.18 -2.41
C SER A 355 -7.58 16.66 -1.71
N GLU A 356 -7.91 17.28 -0.58
CA GLU A 356 -9.02 16.85 0.26
C GLU A 356 -8.86 15.37 0.67
N PHE A 357 -7.62 14.94 1.02
CA PHE A 357 -7.34 13.54 1.31
C PHE A 357 -8.03 13.04 2.60
N SER A 358 -8.44 13.94 3.49
CA SER A 358 -9.25 13.63 4.67
C SER A 358 -10.75 13.48 4.35
N SER A 359 -11.19 13.80 3.11
CA SER A 359 -12.58 13.70 2.71
C SER A 359 -12.97 12.28 2.31
N PRO A 360 -14.28 11.94 2.29
CA PRO A 360 -14.76 10.65 1.77
C PRO A 360 -14.50 10.43 0.27
N SER A 361 -14.07 11.45 -0.46
CA SER A 361 -13.80 11.37 -1.91
C SER A 361 -12.60 12.26 -2.29
N PRO A 362 -11.38 11.88 -1.90
CA PRO A 362 -10.16 12.60 -2.26
C PRO A 362 -10.06 12.83 -3.77
N LYS A 363 -9.58 13.99 -4.16
CA LYS A 363 -9.33 14.33 -5.57
C LYS A 363 -7.88 14.02 -5.90
N ILE A 364 -7.66 13.21 -6.91
CA ILE A 364 -6.34 12.74 -7.33
C ILE A 364 -6.10 13.20 -8.77
N SER A 365 -4.93 13.79 -9.03
CA SER A 365 -4.45 14.11 -10.36
C SER A 365 -3.05 13.53 -10.52
N PHE A 366 -2.86 12.74 -11.57
CA PHE A 366 -1.60 12.08 -11.86
C PHE A 366 -1.24 12.27 -13.33
N ARG A 367 -0.09 12.88 -13.60
CA ARG A 367 0.39 13.11 -14.96
C ARG A 367 1.87 12.78 -15.07
N GLY A 368 2.30 12.30 -16.22
CA GLY A 368 3.69 11.94 -16.42
C GLY A 368 3.97 11.33 -17.79
N MET A 369 5.23 10.98 -17.95
CA MET A 369 5.75 10.36 -19.16
C MET A 369 6.89 9.41 -18.78
N ALA A 370 6.96 8.27 -19.46
CA ALA A 370 8.13 7.40 -19.46
C ALA A 370 8.53 7.07 -20.89
N LYS A 371 9.81 7.07 -21.21
CA LYS A 371 10.33 6.81 -22.55
C LYS A 371 11.62 6.01 -22.53
N ASP A 372 11.95 5.42 -23.67
CA ASP A 372 13.20 4.69 -23.92
C ASP A 372 13.38 3.45 -23.01
N PHE A 373 12.27 2.83 -22.55
CA PHE A 373 12.29 1.54 -21.87
C PHE A 373 11.78 0.43 -22.79
N SER A 374 12.09 -0.82 -22.49
CA SER A 374 11.53 -1.95 -23.21
C SER A 374 10.33 -2.54 -22.47
N LEU A 375 9.34 -3.02 -23.23
CA LEU A 375 8.09 -3.55 -22.68
C LEU A 375 8.33 -4.74 -21.74
N GLU A 376 9.37 -5.53 -21.97
CA GLU A 376 9.79 -6.65 -21.12
C GLU A 376 10.17 -6.23 -19.70
N GLN A 377 10.49 -4.95 -19.46
CA GLN A 377 10.88 -4.43 -18.15
C GLN A 377 9.69 -4.11 -17.24
N ILE A 378 8.49 -3.99 -17.81
CA ILE A 378 7.26 -3.69 -17.05
C ILE A 378 6.28 -4.86 -17.04
N VAL A 379 6.53 -5.91 -17.82
CA VAL A 379 5.73 -7.15 -17.77
C VAL A 379 6.12 -7.93 -16.52
N PRO A 380 5.16 -8.40 -15.69
CA PRO A 380 5.47 -9.15 -14.50
C PRO A 380 6.39 -10.34 -14.74
N LEU A 381 7.45 -10.47 -13.93
CA LEU A 381 8.44 -11.53 -14.03
C LEU A 381 7.88 -12.92 -13.66
N THR A 382 6.65 -12.99 -13.16
CA THR A 382 5.96 -14.23 -12.77
C THR A 382 5.68 -15.18 -13.93
N ASP A 383 5.76 -14.68 -15.17
CA ASP A 383 5.54 -15.48 -16.38
C ASP A 383 6.84 -15.68 -17.17
N SER A 384 7.63 -16.68 -16.76
CA SER A 384 8.92 -17.04 -17.37
C SER A 384 8.84 -17.44 -18.86
N HIS A 385 7.65 -17.40 -19.47
CA HIS A 385 7.39 -17.91 -20.81
C HIS A 385 6.84 -16.88 -21.80
N ALA A 386 6.47 -15.69 -21.33
CA ALA A 386 5.99 -14.62 -22.22
C ALA A 386 7.12 -13.63 -22.47
N ARG A 387 7.72 -13.65 -23.64
CA ARG A 387 8.80 -12.72 -24.00
C ARG A 387 8.35 -11.80 -25.12
N VAL A 388 8.24 -10.51 -24.79
CA VAL A 388 8.29 -9.43 -25.77
C VAL A 388 9.70 -8.86 -25.67
N SER A 389 10.53 -9.02 -26.70
CA SER A 389 11.91 -8.59 -26.62
C SER A 389 12.18 -7.38 -27.51
N GLY A 390 12.91 -6.41 -26.99
CA GLY A 390 13.57 -5.35 -27.73
C GLY A 390 12.70 -4.16 -28.16
N ALA A 391 11.39 -4.12 -27.84
CA ALA A 391 10.51 -3.04 -28.29
C ALA A 391 10.68 -1.78 -27.43
N ALA A 392 11.28 -0.73 -28.01
CA ALA A 392 11.34 0.58 -27.36
C ALA A 392 9.92 1.11 -27.11
N THR A 393 9.63 1.44 -25.85
CA THR A 393 8.30 1.83 -25.40
C THR A 393 8.30 3.24 -24.86
N GLN A 394 7.24 3.98 -25.14
CA GLN A 394 6.94 5.29 -24.57
C GLN A 394 5.52 5.31 -24.06
N VAL A 395 5.32 5.91 -22.88
CA VAL A 395 4.01 6.07 -22.27
C VAL A 395 3.87 7.51 -21.77
N ALA A 396 2.70 8.12 -21.98
CA ALA A 396 2.34 9.36 -21.32
C ALA A 396 0.93 9.25 -20.76
N TRP A 397 0.69 9.91 -19.66
CA TRP A 397 -0.60 9.92 -18.98
C TRP A 397 -0.90 11.28 -18.38
N ASN A 398 -2.16 11.64 -18.37
CA ASN A 398 -2.69 12.81 -17.68
C ASN A 398 -4.12 12.47 -17.27
N VAL A 399 -4.29 12.00 -16.05
CA VAL A 399 -5.54 11.47 -15.54
C VAL A 399 -5.87 12.14 -14.22
N LYS A 400 -7.11 12.55 -14.06
CA LYS A 400 -7.68 13.07 -12.82
C LYS A 400 -8.96 12.31 -12.48
N GLY A 401 -9.18 12.09 -11.20
CA GLY A 401 -10.36 11.38 -10.70
C GLY A 401 -10.55 11.63 -9.21
N SER A 402 -11.45 10.89 -8.59
CA SER A 402 -11.67 10.96 -7.15
C SER A 402 -12.12 9.63 -6.58
N GLY A 403 -11.82 9.39 -5.31
CA GLY A 403 -12.22 8.17 -4.60
C GLY A 403 -11.19 7.72 -3.60
N ILE A 404 -11.62 6.84 -2.71
CA ILE A 404 -10.76 6.26 -1.65
C ILE A 404 -10.15 4.92 -2.07
N SER A 405 -10.53 4.36 -3.22
CA SER A 405 -9.96 3.11 -3.74
C SER A 405 -9.52 3.26 -5.20
N PRO A 406 -8.63 2.40 -5.70
CA PRO A 406 -8.26 2.36 -7.12
C PRO A 406 -9.47 2.26 -8.05
N HIS A 407 -10.44 1.37 -7.73
CA HIS A 407 -11.66 1.22 -8.53
C HIS A 407 -12.50 2.50 -8.55
N GLN A 408 -12.72 3.15 -7.40
CA GLN A 408 -13.45 4.42 -7.34
C GLN A 408 -12.74 5.53 -8.13
N PHE A 409 -11.40 5.59 -8.05
CA PHE A 409 -10.62 6.56 -8.81
C PHE A 409 -10.82 6.37 -10.32
N VAL A 410 -10.63 5.15 -10.86
CA VAL A 410 -10.74 4.91 -12.31
C VAL A 410 -12.17 5.05 -12.81
N SER A 411 -13.18 4.69 -12.00
CA SER A 411 -14.60 4.83 -12.35
C SER A 411 -15.05 6.27 -12.54
N ARG A 412 -14.33 7.24 -11.97
CA ARG A 412 -14.57 8.68 -12.07
C ARG A 412 -13.47 9.41 -12.83
N ALA A 413 -12.55 8.65 -13.43
CA ALA A 413 -11.40 9.23 -14.11
C ALA A 413 -11.78 10.00 -15.36
N SER A 414 -11.01 11.06 -15.64
CA SER A 414 -11.04 11.81 -16.89
C SER A 414 -9.63 12.23 -17.28
N GLY A 415 -9.34 12.22 -18.58
CA GLY A 415 -8.02 12.55 -19.10
C GLY A 415 -7.65 11.70 -20.29
N ALA A 416 -6.36 11.36 -20.43
CA ALA A 416 -5.87 10.49 -21.48
C ALA A 416 -4.62 9.72 -21.07
N ILE A 417 -4.46 8.55 -21.65
CA ILE A 417 -3.25 7.72 -21.58
C ILE A 417 -2.85 7.40 -23.01
N GLN A 418 -1.57 7.50 -23.34
CA GLN A 418 -1.03 7.02 -24.61
C GLN A 418 0.15 6.11 -24.37
N VAL A 419 0.15 4.98 -25.08
CA VAL A 419 1.27 4.03 -25.12
C VAL A 419 1.70 3.89 -26.57
N SER A 420 3.00 3.93 -26.83
CA SER A 420 3.60 3.62 -28.12
C SER A 420 4.70 2.60 -27.92
N VAL A 421 4.62 1.49 -28.66
CA VAL A 421 5.59 0.39 -28.66
C VAL A 421 6.18 0.30 -30.05
N GLY A 422 7.48 0.34 -30.14
CA GLY A 422 8.23 0.22 -31.41
C GLY A 422 8.38 -1.22 -31.87
N GLN A 423 9.33 -1.45 -32.76
CA GLN A 423 9.59 -2.78 -33.30
C GLN A 423 10.15 -3.74 -32.24
N GLY A 424 9.60 -4.96 -32.22
CA GLY A 424 10.02 -6.01 -31.30
C GLY A 424 9.57 -7.39 -31.74
N ALA A 425 10.09 -8.44 -31.09
CA ALA A 425 9.66 -9.81 -31.31
C ALA A 425 8.60 -10.21 -30.28
N LEU A 426 7.51 -10.80 -30.72
CA LEU A 426 6.46 -11.40 -29.91
C LEU A 426 6.65 -12.91 -29.91
N ASP A 427 6.91 -13.51 -28.76
CA ASP A 427 6.93 -14.97 -28.63
C ASP A 427 5.51 -15.54 -28.70
N ALA A 428 5.35 -16.71 -29.38
CA ALA A 428 4.07 -17.39 -29.51
C ALA A 428 3.39 -17.68 -28.16
N LYS A 429 4.15 -17.80 -27.06
CA LYS A 429 3.60 -18.00 -25.71
C LYS A 429 3.02 -16.71 -25.08
N PHE A 430 3.55 -15.54 -25.43
CA PHE A 430 2.92 -14.26 -25.08
C PHE A 430 1.56 -14.14 -25.79
N ILE A 431 1.51 -14.61 -27.01
CA ILE A 431 0.30 -14.67 -27.81
C ILE A 431 -0.73 -15.65 -27.18
N ASN A 432 -0.31 -16.75 -26.53
CA ASN A 432 -1.22 -17.77 -25.96
C ASN A 432 -1.89 -17.37 -24.62
N LYS A 433 -1.37 -16.45 -23.81
CA LYS A 433 -1.97 -16.07 -22.51
C LYS A 433 -2.79 -14.77 -22.51
N GLY A 434 -2.59 -13.91 -23.47
CA GLY A 434 -3.45 -12.74 -23.76
C GLY A 434 -3.87 -12.71 -25.21
N GLY A 435 -3.55 -13.75 -25.97
CA GLY A 435 -3.46 -13.76 -27.39
C GLY A 435 -4.00 -15.02 -28.08
N ASP A 436 -4.69 -15.93 -27.37
CA ASP A 436 -5.56 -16.90 -28.05
C ASP A 436 -6.45 -16.20 -29.11
N PHE A 437 -6.74 -14.94 -28.81
CA PHE A 437 -7.43 -14.03 -29.68
C PHE A 437 -6.66 -13.71 -30.98
N VAL A 438 -5.40 -13.26 -30.91
CA VAL A 438 -4.63 -12.92 -32.12
C VAL A 438 -4.37 -14.17 -32.95
N ILE A 439 -4.11 -15.31 -32.31
CA ILE A 439 -3.95 -16.61 -33.01
C ILE A 439 -5.27 -17.08 -33.57
N THR A 440 -6.37 -16.97 -32.85
CA THR A 440 -7.71 -17.36 -33.32
C THR A 440 -8.11 -16.53 -34.53
N VAL A 441 -7.78 -15.24 -34.56
CA VAL A 441 -7.97 -14.39 -35.74
C VAL A 441 -7.06 -14.83 -36.87
N PHE A 442 -5.80 -15.13 -36.62
CA PHE A 442 -4.86 -15.62 -37.63
C PHE A 442 -5.27 -16.98 -38.22
N ASP A 443 -5.66 -17.93 -37.38
CA ASP A 443 -6.08 -19.27 -37.80
C ASP A 443 -7.42 -19.21 -38.55
N ALA A 444 -8.33 -18.31 -38.20
CA ALA A 444 -9.59 -18.10 -38.88
C ALA A 444 -9.42 -17.46 -40.29
N VAL A 445 -8.39 -16.62 -40.45
CA VAL A 445 -8.11 -15.90 -41.70
C VAL A 445 -7.32 -16.74 -42.70
N ASN A 446 -6.47 -17.64 -42.21
CA ASN A 446 -5.64 -18.45 -43.12
C ASN A 446 -5.32 -19.86 -42.57
N PRO A 447 -6.26 -20.82 -42.72
CA PRO A 447 -6.10 -22.18 -42.20
C PRO A 447 -4.97 -22.98 -42.88
N LEU A 448 -4.43 -22.49 -43.99
CA LEU A 448 -3.35 -23.17 -44.75
C LEU A 448 -1.94 -22.69 -44.36
N TYR A 449 -1.83 -21.75 -43.40
CA TYR A 449 -0.55 -21.18 -43.04
C TYR A 449 0.19 -22.01 -41.98
N LYS A 450 1.50 -22.30 -42.20
CA LYS A 450 2.36 -22.96 -41.20
C LYS A 450 2.48 -22.07 -39.96
N LYS A 451 2.19 -22.61 -38.77
CA LYS A 451 2.33 -21.92 -37.47
C LYS A 451 3.77 -21.39 -37.33
N SER A 452 3.92 -20.06 -37.31
CA SER A 452 5.19 -19.43 -36.99
C SER A 452 5.32 -19.36 -35.47
N THR A 453 6.50 -19.69 -34.95
CA THR A 453 6.81 -19.62 -33.50
C THR A 453 7.08 -18.20 -33.01
N GLN A 454 7.28 -17.25 -33.94
CA GLN A 454 7.53 -15.84 -33.63
C GLN A 454 6.82 -14.94 -34.63
N THR A 455 6.27 -13.83 -34.13
CA THR A 455 5.67 -12.75 -34.92
C THR A 455 6.44 -11.47 -34.62
N THR A 456 6.80 -10.71 -35.65
CA THR A 456 7.43 -9.42 -35.48
C THR A 456 6.35 -8.34 -35.31
N LEU A 457 6.35 -7.65 -34.18
CA LEU A 457 5.62 -6.41 -34.01
C LEU A 457 6.42 -5.29 -34.69
N GLU A 458 5.82 -4.56 -35.61
CA GLU A 458 6.44 -3.36 -36.19
C GLU A 458 6.14 -2.11 -35.35
N CYS A 459 4.91 -1.98 -34.90
CA CYS A 459 4.50 -0.94 -33.94
C CYS A 459 3.17 -1.31 -33.26
N ALA A 460 2.94 -0.74 -32.08
CA ALA A 460 1.62 -0.67 -31.45
C ALA A 460 1.42 0.71 -30.84
N VAL A 461 0.25 1.30 -31.00
CA VAL A 461 -0.13 2.59 -30.42
C VAL A 461 -1.53 2.46 -29.85
N ALA A 462 -1.70 2.90 -28.61
CA ALA A 462 -2.98 3.02 -27.96
C ALA A 462 -3.09 4.42 -27.35
N TYR A 463 -3.96 5.24 -27.90
CA TYR A 463 -4.42 6.48 -27.29
C TYR A 463 -5.80 6.25 -26.70
N LEU A 464 -5.90 6.39 -25.38
CA LEU A 464 -7.08 6.07 -24.58
C LEU A 464 -7.63 7.35 -23.93
N PRO A 465 -8.53 8.10 -24.60
CA PRO A 465 -9.23 9.23 -23.99
C PRO A 465 -10.25 8.71 -22.98
N ILE A 466 -10.21 9.24 -21.76
CA ILE A 466 -11.08 8.85 -20.63
C ILE A 466 -12.00 10.00 -20.30
N LYS A 467 -13.30 9.78 -20.24
CA LYS A 467 -14.28 10.77 -19.82
C LYS A 467 -15.25 10.16 -18.82
N ASN A 468 -15.18 10.59 -17.55
CA ASN A 468 -16.03 10.09 -16.47
C ASN A 468 -16.03 8.55 -16.39
N GLY A 469 -14.85 7.94 -16.38
CA GLY A 469 -14.69 6.49 -16.31
C GLY A 469 -15.01 5.71 -17.61
N ILE A 470 -15.27 6.40 -18.71
CA ILE A 470 -15.52 5.73 -20.00
C ILE A 470 -14.37 6.05 -20.95
N VAL A 471 -13.76 5.00 -21.51
CA VAL A 471 -12.78 5.06 -22.58
C VAL A 471 -13.50 4.78 -23.90
N ASN A 472 -13.48 5.73 -24.83
CA ASN A 472 -13.99 5.53 -26.18
C ASN A 472 -12.82 5.35 -27.15
N ILE A 473 -12.82 4.22 -27.83
CA ILE A 473 -11.79 3.84 -28.80
C ILE A 473 -12.38 4.03 -30.21
N LYS A 474 -11.89 5.04 -30.91
CA LYS A 474 -12.26 5.31 -32.29
C LYS A 474 -11.00 5.67 -33.07
N ASP A 475 -10.49 4.72 -33.86
CA ASP A 475 -9.24 4.86 -34.63
C ASP A 475 -8.00 5.26 -33.79
N SER A 476 -8.10 5.11 -32.47
CA SER A 476 -7.11 5.55 -31.48
C SER A 476 -6.28 4.41 -30.91
N VAL A 477 -6.55 3.17 -31.34
CA VAL A 477 -5.75 1.98 -30.99
C VAL A 477 -5.48 1.19 -32.25
N GLY A 478 -4.20 0.99 -32.53
CA GLY A 478 -3.77 0.24 -33.69
C GLY A 478 -2.43 -0.43 -33.48
N PHE A 479 -2.25 -1.60 -34.11
CA PHE A 479 -0.96 -2.26 -34.14
C PHE A 479 -0.69 -2.91 -35.47
N VAL A 480 0.58 -3.05 -35.79
CA VAL A 480 1.08 -3.53 -37.06
C VAL A 480 2.09 -4.63 -36.77
N THR A 481 1.85 -5.78 -37.39
CA THR A 481 2.81 -6.89 -37.41
C THR A 481 3.44 -7.01 -38.80
N ASP A 482 4.35 -7.95 -38.97
CA ASP A 482 4.90 -8.32 -40.26
C ASP A 482 3.82 -8.73 -41.28
N ARG A 483 2.61 -9.07 -40.84
CA ARG A 483 1.52 -9.64 -41.65
C ARG A 483 0.22 -8.85 -41.63
N LEU A 484 -0.15 -8.28 -40.49
CA LEU A 484 -1.45 -7.65 -40.27
C LEU A 484 -1.33 -6.19 -39.82
N ASN A 485 -2.26 -5.41 -40.35
CA ASN A 485 -2.65 -4.13 -39.74
C ASN A 485 -3.92 -4.36 -38.91
N ILE A 486 -3.95 -3.92 -37.68
CA ILE A 486 -5.07 -4.14 -36.77
C ILE A 486 -5.49 -2.82 -36.16
N VAL A 487 -6.78 -2.52 -36.26
CA VAL A 487 -7.42 -1.36 -35.64
C VAL A 487 -8.48 -1.84 -34.68
N LEU A 488 -8.54 -1.20 -33.51
CA LEU A 488 -9.56 -1.45 -32.49
C LEU A 488 -10.54 -0.29 -32.44
N SER A 489 -11.81 -0.63 -32.22
CA SER A 489 -12.87 0.35 -31.96
C SER A 489 -13.82 -0.16 -30.88
N GLY A 490 -14.51 0.76 -30.18
CA GLY A 490 -15.43 0.36 -29.12
C GLY A 490 -15.27 1.18 -27.85
N SER A 491 -15.55 0.57 -26.71
CA SER A 491 -15.47 1.26 -25.44
C SER A 491 -15.10 0.36 -24.27
N ILE A 492 -14.54 0.98 -23.21
CA ILE A 492 -14.30 0.36 -21.90
C ILE A 492 -15.02 1.21 -20.87
N ASN A 493 -15.89 0.61 -20.09
CA ASN A 493 -16.52 1.26 -18.95
C ASN A 493 -15.74 0.90 -17.66
N LEU A 494 -14.95 1.81 -17.14
CA LEU A 494 -14.11 1.58 -15.96
C LEU A 494 -14.90 1.45 -14.65
N ASN A 495 -16.19 1.85 -14.63
CA ASN A 495 -17.04 1.66 -13.44
C ASN A 495 -17.55 0.23 -13.32
N SER A 496 -18.00 -0.37 -14.41
CA SER A 496 -18.41 -1.77 -14.45
C SER A 496 -17.29 -2.70 -14.90
N GLU A 497 -16.19 -2.13 -15.38
CA GLU A 497 -15.06 -2.77 -16.06
C GLU A 497 -15.47 -3.55 -17.32
N ALA A 498 -16.64 -3.24 -17.86
CA ALA A 498 -17.15 -3.90 -19.05
C ALA A 498 -16.39 -3.49 -20.31
N LEU A 499 -16.12 -4.47 -21.15
CA LEU A 499 -15.47 -4.36 -22.44
C LEU A 499 -16.49 -4.51 -23.57
N ASP A 500 -16.39 -3.64 -24.57
CA ASP A 500 -17.09 -3.74 -25.84
C ASP A 500 -16.16 -3.25 -26.94
N ILE A 501 -15.27 -4.15 -27.40
CA ILE A 501 -14.18 -3.83 -28.34
C ILE A 501 -14.30 -4.69 -29.59
N ASN A 502 -14.41 -4.04 -30.75
CA ASN A 502 -14.33 -4.67 -32.02
C ASN A 502 -12.90 -4.61 -32.56
N ILE A 503 -12.45 -5.67 -33.20
CA ILE A 503 -11.12 -5.78 -33.75
C ILE A 503 -11.24 -6.00 -35.27
N SER A 504 -10.55 -5.14 -36.01
CA SER A 504 -10.57 -5.10 -37.45
C SER A 504 -9.17 -5.37 -38.00
N PRO A 505 -8.83 -6.65 -38.27
CA PRO A 505 -7.58 -7.01 -38.94
C PRO A 505 -7.68 -6.82 -40.44
N THR A 506 -6.59 -6.34 -41.07
CA THR A 506 -6.41 -6.28 -42.51
C THR A 506 -5.03 -6.84 -42.88
N GLU A 507 -4.95 -7.66 -43.94
CA GLU A 507 -3.67 -8.22 -44.40
C GLU A 507 -2.78 -7.16 -45.06
N LYS A 508 -1.47 -7.22 -44.82
CA LYS A 508 -0.46 -6.31 -45.39
C LYS A 508 -0.05 -6.66 -46.81
N SER A 509 0.06 -7.94 -47.09
CA SER A 509 0.47 -8.46 -48.40
C SER A 509 -0.03 -9.90 -48.56
N GLY A 510 -0.67 -10.19 -49.65
CA GLY A 510 -1.19 -11.52 -50.03
C GLY A 510 -2.31 -11.40 -51.05
N LEU A 511 -2.74 -12.50 -51.62
CA LEU A 511 -3.99 -12.57 -52.37
C LEU A 511 -5.11 -12.34 -51.34
N THR A 512 -5.67 -11.14 -51.34
CA THR A 512 -6.84 -10.86 -50.53
C THR A 512 -7.96 -11.77 -50.98
N THR A 513 -8.48 -12.59 -50.08
CA THR A 513 -9.62 -13.46 -50.35
C THR A 513 -10.91 -12.67 -50.61
N GLY A 514 -10.83 -11.33 -50.63
CA GLY A 514 -11.98 -10.44 -50.79
C GLY A 514 -12.96 -10.44 -49.61
N ILE A 515 -12.58 -11.10 -48.52
CA ILE A 515 -13.39 -11.15 -47.31
C ILE A 515 -13.01 -9.96 -46.42
N ASP A 516 -13.95 -9.05 -46.23
CA ASP A 516 -13.80 -8.02 -45.21
C ASP A 516 -13.92 -8.66 -43.81
N LEU A 517 -12.78 -8.83 -43.15
CA LEU A 517 -12.68 -9.38 -41.79
C LEU A 517 -12.95 -8.32 -40.73
N GLY A 518 -13.22 -7.09 -41.13
CA GLY A 518 -13.51 -5.99 -40.26
C GLY A 518 -14.69 -6.27 -39.33
N GLY A 519 -14.46 -6.23 -38.02
CA GLY A 519 -15.49 -6.43 -37.03
C GLY A 519 -15.94 -7.86 -36.78
N LEU A 520 -15.26 -8.88 -37.36
CA LEU A 520 -15.59 -10.29 -37.10
C LEU A 520 -15.27 -10.73 -35.68
N VAL A 521 -14.30 -10.12 -35.05
CA VAL A 521 -13.86 -10.49 -33.72
C VAL A 521 -14.21 -9.39 -32.74
N LYS A 522 -14.82 -9.79 -31.63
CA LYS A 522 -15.24 -8.91 -30.56
C LYS A 522 -14.66 -9.36 -29.24
N VAL A 523 -14.21 -8.41 -28.43
CA VAL A 523 -13.86 -8.65 -27.01
C VAL A 523 -14.95 -8.05 -26.15
N GLU A 524 -15.57 -8.89 -25.36
CA GLU A 524 -16.64 -8.57 -24.41
C GLU A 524 -16.26 -9.05 -23.00
N GLY A 525 -17.17 -8.94 -22.05
CA GLY A 525 -16.96 -9.33 -20.67
C GLY A 525 -16.42 -8.20 -19.84
N THR A 526 -15.46 -8.47 -18.96
CA THR A 526 -14.86 -7.47 -18.05
C THR A 526 -13.34 -7.48 -18.17
N LEU A 527 -12.68 -6.42 -17.67
CA LEU A 527 -11.21 -6.36 -17.56
C LEU A 527 -10.64 -7.56 -16.79
N GLN A 528 -11.37 -8.03 -15.75
CA GLN A 528 -11.01 -9.21 -14.97
C GLN A 528 -11.17 -10.52 -15.75
N ASN A 529 -12.20 -10.61 -16.58
CA ASN A 529 -12.53 -11.82 -17.36
C ASN A 529 -12.94 -11.43 -18.79
N PRO A 530 -11.96 -11.06 -19.65
CA PRO A 530 -12.23 -10.73 -21.05
C PRO A 530 -12.63 -11.99 -21.81
N GLN A 531 -13.68 -11.88 -22.62
CA GLN A 531 -14.20 -12.95 -23.47
C GLN A 531 -14.06 -12.56 -24.94
N VAL A 532 -13.55 -13.46 -25.74
CA VAL A 532 -13.41 -13.28 -27.17
C VAL A 532 -14.52 -14.04 -27.87
N GLY A 533 -15.25 -13.36 -28.73
CA GLY A 533 -16.37 -13.90 -29.47
C GLY A 533 -16.37 -13.48 -30.95
N VAL A 534 -17.19 -14.14 -31.72
CA VAL A 534 -17.43 -13.77 -33.11
C VAL A 534 -18.61 -12.80 -33.17
N ASN A 535 -18.41 -11.64 -33.78
CA ASN A 535 -19.49 -10.68 -34.02
C ASN A 535 -20.45 -11.21 -35.07
N LYS A 536 -21.64 -11.64 -34.67
CA LYS A 536 -22.67 -12.19 -35.59
C LYS A 536 -23.09 -11.20 -36.66
N THR A 537 -23.08 -9.91 -36.37
CA THR A 537 -23.42 -8.86 -37.35
C THR A 537 -22.34 -8.72 -38.43
N GLY A 538 -21.06 -8.83 -38.03
CA GLY A 538 -19.93 -8.82 -38.95
C GLY A 538 -19.97 -10.02 -39.91
N VAL A 539 -20.33 -11.21 -39.41
CA VAL A 539 -20.48 -12.43 -40.24
C VAL A 539 -21.59 -12.26 -41.28
N VAL A 540 -22.73 -11.67 -40.91
CA VAL A 540 -23.83 -11.43 -41.86
C VAL A 540 -23.41 -10.47 -42.96
N ASN A 541 -22.74 -9.37 -42.62
CA ASN A 541 -22.25 -8.40 -43.61
C ASN A 541 -21.23 -8.99 -44.55
N SER A 542 -20.30 -9.82 -44.03
CA SER A 542 -19.33 -10.55 -44.87
C SER A 542 -20.02 -11.56 -45.79
N ALA A 543 -21.03 -12.28 -45.31
CA ALA A 543 -21.80 -13.21 -46.13
C ALA A 543 -22.58 -12.51 -47.23
N VAL A 544 -23.11 -11.31 -46.95
CA VAL A 544 -23.81 -10.48 -47.98
C VAL A 544 -22.83 -10.00 -49.04
N SER A 545 -21.62 -9.55 -48.66
CA SER A 545 -20.59 -9.13 -49.62
C SER A 545 -20.16 -10.26 -50.53
N ILE A 546 -19.99 -11.47 -49.98
CA ILE A 546 -19.68 -12.69 -50.77
C ILE A 546 -20.83 -13.02 -51.71
N GLY A 547 -22.08 -12.99 -51.24
CA GLY A 547 -23.26 -13.26 -52.04
C GLY A 547 -23.42 -12.29 -53.21
N LEU A 548 -23.19 -10.99 -52.98
CA LEU A 548 -23.22 -9.98 -54.05
C LEU A 548 -22.07 -10.16 -55.06
N GLY A 549 -20.88 -10.58 -54.60
CA GLY A 549 -19.74 -10.88 -55.46
C GLY A 549 -20.02 -11.99 -56.45
N PHE A 550 -20.73 -13.04 -56.04
CA PHE A 550 -21.17 -14.12 -56.93
C PHE A 550 -22.24 -13.66 -57.94
N LEU A 551 -23.19 -12.83 -57.51
CA LEU A 551 -24.26 -12.34 -58.37
C LEU A 551 -23.78 -11.34 -59.42
N THR A 552 -22.70 -10.59 -59.13
CA THR A 552 -22.13 -9.60 -60.05
C THR A 552 -20.97 -10.12 -60.90
N GLY A 553 -20.74 -11.43 -60.90
CA GLY A 553 -19.66 -12.03 -61.68
C GLY A 553 -18.25 -11.63 -61.26
N GLY A 554 -18.08 -11.32 -59.97
CA GLY A 554 -16.81 -10.93 -59.38
C GLY A 554 -16.43 -9.45 -59.47
N LEU A 555 -17.22 -8.62 -60.13
CA LEU A 555 -16.94 -7.18 -60.26
C LEU A 555 -16.94 -6.43 -58.95
N SER A 556 -17.78 -6.81 -57.99
CA SER A 556 -17.81 -6.23 -56.66
C SER A 556 -16.58 -6.60 -55.85
N ILE A 557 -16.07 -7.81 -55.97
CA ILE A 557 -14.82 -8.27 -55.33
C ILE A 557 -13.62 -7.50 -55.89
N ALA A 558 -13.61 -7.25 -57.24
CA ALA A 558 -12.55 -6.45 -57.86
C ALA A 558 -12.60 -4.96 -57.41
N ALA A 559 -13.79 -4.40 -57.24
CA ALA A 559 -13.96 -3.02 -56.78
C ALA A 559 -13.57 -2.85 -55.31
N GLU A 560 -13.88 -3.80 -54.44
CA GLU A 560 -13.45 -3.80 -53.04
C GLU A 560 -11.93 -3.99 -52.91
N ASN A 561 -11.34 -4.87 -53.69
CA ASN A 561 -9.90 -5.06 -53.76
C ASN A 561 -9.17 -3.80 -54.25
N ALA A 562 -9.70 -3.11 -55.27
CA ALA A 562 -9.16 -1.83 -55.73
C ALA A 562 -9.25 -0.72 -54.64
N LYS A 563 -10.32 -0.72 -53.87
CA LYS A 563 -10.49 0.23 -52.76
C LYS A 563 -9.55 -0.09 -51.59
N SER A 564 -9.33 -1.39 -51.29
CA SER A 564 -8.41 -1.82 -50.23
C SER A 564 -6.94 -1.57 -50.59
N LEU A 565 -6.58 -1.66 -51.84
CA LEU A 565 -5.25 -1.33 -52.36
C LEU A 565 -4.97 0.19 -52.37
N ALA A 566 -6.02 1.02 -52.49
CA ALA A 566 -5.91 2.47 -52.57
C ALA A 566 -5.71 3.13 -51.17
N THR A 567 -6.14 2.50 -50.08
CA THR A 567 -5.99 3.00 -48.73
C THR A 567 -4.90 2.22 -47.98
N LYS A 568 -3.66 2.71 -48.01
CA LYS A 568 -2.62 2.23 -47.08
C LYS A 568 -3.02 2.61 -45.64
N VAL A 569 -3.78 1.74 -44.99
CA VAL A 569 -4.11 1.88 -43.58
C VAL A 569 -2.81 1.89 -42.79
N GLN A 570 -2.55 2.95 -42.04
CA GLN A 570 -1.37 3.11 -41.16
C GLN A 570 -1.86 3.19 -39.69
N PRO A 571 -2.24 2.05 -39.07
CA PRO A 571 -2.93 2.06 -37.76
C PRO A 571 -2.18 2.83 -36.69
N CYS A 572 -0.87 2.59 -36.56
CA CYS A 572 -0.06 3.26 -35.55
C CYS A 572 0.03 4.79 -35.77
N LYS A 573 0.12 5.24 -37.03
CA LYS A 573 0.21 6.66 -37.33
C LYS A 573 -1.12 7.36 -37.09
N THR A 574 -2.23 6.70 -37.41
CA THR A 574 -3.58 7.23 -37.20
C THR A 574 -3.89 7.31 -35.69
N ALA A 575 -3.48 6.30 -34.93
CA ALA A 575 -3.73 6.24 -33.48
C ALA A 575 -2.84 7.19 -32.66
N LEU A 576 -1.68 7.60 -33.21
CA LEU A 576 -0.73 8.40 -32.46
C LEU A 576 -1.16 9.87 -32.36
N HIS A 577 -1.38 10.36 -31.14
CA HIS A 577 -1.60 11.76 -30.81
C HIS A 577 -0.30 12.44 -30.43
N SER A 578 -0.29 13.77 -30.44
CA SER A 578 0.85 14.54 -29.97
C SER A 578 1.11 14.26 -28.48
N TRP A 579 2.35 13.95 -28.14
CA TRP A 579 2.75 13.72 -26.74
C TRP A 579 2.56 14.96 -25.85
N SER A 580 2.73 16.15 -26.42
CA SER A 580 2.52 17.44 -25.73
C SER A 580 1.07 17.66 -25.32
N ASP A 581 0.09 17.06 -25.99
CA ASP A 581 -1.33 17.21 -25.66
C ASP A 581 -1.68 16.41 -24.40
N ILE A 582 -0.89 15.36 -24.09
CA ILE A 582 -1.09 14.52 -22.92
C ILE A 582 -0.20 14.98 -21.77
N TYR A 583 1.08 15.15 -22.02
CA TYR A 583 2.06 15.64 -21.06
C TYR A 583 2.87 16.79 -21.66
N PRO A 584 2.42 18.04 -21.50
CA PRO A 584 3.18 19.21 -21.93
C PRO A 584 4.50 19.24 -21.19
N THR A 585 5.60 19.02 -21.89
CA THR A 585 6.94 19.31 -21.35
C THR A 585 7.03 20.83 -21.27
N GLY A 586 7.02 21.39 -20.05
CA GLY A 586 7.29 22.81 -19.87
C GLY A 586 8.62 23.18 -20.52
N ASN A 587 8.63 24.25 -21.31
CA ASN A 587 9.82 24.88 -21.86
C ASN A 587 10.77 25.27 -20.74
#